data_9a5c942f4f447e06a6aa7ddbe90a43af
#
_entry.id   9a5c942f4f447e06a6aa7ddbe90a43af
#
_cell.length_a   1.000
_cell.length_b   1.000
_cell.length_c   1.000
_cell.angle_alpha   90.00
_cell.angle_beta   90.00
_cell.angle_gamma   90.00
#
_symmetry.space_group_name_H-M   'P 1'
#
loop_
_entity.id
_entity.type
_entity.pdbx_description
1 polymer ?
#
loop_
_entity_poly.entity_id
_entity_poly.type
_entity_poly.pdbx_seq_one_letter_code
_entity_poly.pdbx_strand_id
1 'polypeptide(L)'
;MCGIVAYKGFKDCNPILLNGLERLEYRGYDSAGIANINSNNKLVITKRKGKVSKLKSALNNSEIYNLGLAHTRWATHGKPNQLNAHPHIDQSKKIALVHNGIIENYAPIKKFLLSKKIKFKSETDTEVLVQLIGYFYSNGKMNFEESVRAALQRVDGAYGIVILNTDYPDMMIAARRGSPLVLGIREKEFFIASDISPIVKHTKDIIYLRDSEMAVINKNSFKIKSVDKDIYLPKNIEKIDFKIDDYDTVSYTHLTLPTTML
;
A
#
# COMPACT_ATOMS: atom_id res chain seq x y z
N MET A 1 11.62 -1.05 8.99
CA MET A 1 10.93 -0.99 7.68
C MET A 1 9.44 -1.27 7.92
N CYS A 2 8.56 -0.60 7.19
CA CYS A 2 7.11 -0.76 7.35
C CYS A 2 6.58 -1.98 6.59
N GLY A 3 5.34 -2.43 6.92
CA GLY A 3 4.66 -3.52 6.24
C GLY A 3 3.42 -3.04 5.47
N ILE A 4 3.28 -3.44 4.21
CA ILE A 4 2.10 -3.22 3.37
C ILE A 4 1.44 -4.56 3.07
N VAL A 5 0.11 -4.62 3.19
CA VAL A 5 -0.73 -5.71 2.69
C VAL A 5 -1.97 -5.12 2.05
N ALA A 6 -2.37 -5.61 0.90
CA ALA A 6 -3.65 -5.25 0.27
C ALA A 6 -4.27 -6.47 -0.43
N TYR A 7 -5.58 -6.44 -0.53
CA TYR A 7 -6.36 -7.52 -1.12
C TYR A 7 -7.51 -6.97 -1.96
N LYS A 8 -7.73 -7.61 -3.09
CA LYS A 8 -8.93 -7.47 -3.93
C LYS A 8 -9.40 -8.87 -4.32
N GLY A 9 -10.67 -9.17 -4.06
CA GLY A 9 -11.23 -10.48 -4.40
C GLY A 9 -12.71 -10.58 -4.08
N PHE A 10 -13.15 -11.75 -3.66
CA PHE A 10 -14.54 -12.05 -3.31
C PHE A 10 -14.73 -12.42 -1.83
N LYS A 11 -13.63 -12.55 -1.07
CA LYS A 11 -13.66 -12.84 0.37
C LYS A 11 -13.64 -11.56 1.18
N ASP A 12 -14.00 -11.66 2.46
CA ASP A 12 -13.73 -10.58 3.39
C ASP A 12 -12.23 -10.31 3.49
N CYS A 13 -11.84 -9.06 3.21
CA CYS A 13 -10.44 -8.68 3.19
C CYS A 13 -9.85 -8.49 4.60
N ASN A 14 -10.65 -8.14 5.61
CA ASN A 14 -10.14 -7.83 6.95
C ASN A 14 -9.33 -8.96 7.58
N PRO A 15 -9.77 -10.24 7.58
CA PRO A 15 -8.96 -11.34 8.10
C PRO A 15 -7.65 -11.54 7.33
N ILE A 16 -7.69 -11.36 5.99
CA ILE A 16 -6.52 -11.50 5.12
C ILE A 16 -5.50 -10.40 5.43
N LEU A 17 -5.96 -9.15 5.51
CA LEU A 17 -5.14 -7.99 5.79
C LEU A 17 -4.50 -8.07 7.19
N LEU A 18 -5.30 -8.42 8.22
CA LEU A 18 -4.80 -8.57 9.58
C LEU A 18 -3.73 -9.67 9.69
N ASN A 19 -4.01 -10.85 9.14
CA ASN A 19 -3.06 -11.98 9.15
C ASN A 19 -1.75 -11.59 8.44
N GLY A 20 -1.86 -10.88 7.30
CA GLY A 20 -0.69 -10.38 6.59
C GLY A 20 0.09 -9.35 7.39
N LEU A 21 -0.58 -8.41 8.09
CA LEU A 21 0.09 -7.44 8.96
C LEU A 21 0.75 -8.10 10.17
N GLU A 22 0.11 -9.11 10.80
CA GLU A 22 0.70 -9.88 11.91
C GLU A 22 2.03 -10.51 11.49
N ARG A 23 2.13 -11.02 10.25
CA ARG A 23 3.37 -11.56 9.68
C ARG A 23 4.44 -10.50 9.40
N LEU A 24 4.05 -9.24 9.21
CA LEU A 24 4.96 -8.12 8.95
C LEU A 24 5.23 -7.26 10.19
N GLU A 25 4.66 -7.58 11.35
CA GLU A 25 4.75 -6.77 12.56
C GLU A 25 6.20 -6.60 13.05
N TYR A 26 7.09 -7.56 12.76
CA TYR A 26 8.53 -7.45 13.05
C TYR A 26 9.20 -6.28 12.31
N ARG A 27 8.59 -5.78 11.23
CA ARG A 27 9.08 -4.63 10.44
C ARG A 27 8.63 -3.29 11.01
N GLY A 28 7.53 -3.25 11.77
CA GLY A 28 6.99 -2.03 12.33
C GLY A 28 5.80 -2.31 13.25
N TYR A 29 5.79 -1.69 14.42
CA TYR A 29 4.79 -1.91 15.47
C TYR A 29 4.38 -0.63 16.21
N ASP A 30 4.74 0.55 15.72
CA ASP A 30 4.40 1.80 16.37
C ASP A 30 2.97 2.27 16.09
N SER A 31 2.45 1.90 14.94
CA SER A 31 1.06 2.11 14.56
C SER A 31 0.65 1.19 13.42
N ALA A 32 -0.64 0.92 13.32
CA ALA A 32 -1.22 0.13 12.24
C ALA A 32 -2.56 0.73 11.80
N GLY A 33 -2.95 0.45 10.54
CA GLY A 33 -4.24 0.87 10.04
C GLY A 33 -4.67 0.15 8.78
N ILE A 34 -5.99 0.21 8.54
CA ILE A 34 -6.68 -0.40 7.41
C ILE A 34 -7.59 0.65 6.76
N ALA A 35 -7.68 0.61 5.43
CA ALA A 35 -8.75 1.26 4.68
C ALA A 35 -9.44 0.25 3.78
N ASN A 36 -10.77 0.26 3.82
CA ASN A 36 -11.66 -0.54 2.98
C ASN A 36 -12.59 0.37 2.19
N ILE A 37 -13.15 -0.14 1.09
CA ILE A 37 -14.29 0.48 0.40
C ILE A 37 -15.52 -0.37 0.73
N ASN A 38 -16.57 0.27 1.27
CA ASN A 38 -17.81 -0.40 1.62
C ASN A 38 -18.79 -0.49 0.44
N SER A 39 -19.92 -1.18 0.65
CA SER A 39 -20.97 -1.36 -0.36
C SER A 39 -21.58 -0.05 -0.88
N ASN A 40 -21.47 1.04 -0.12
CA ASN A 40 -21.90 2.39 -0.50
C ASN A 40 -20.79 3.21 -1.19
N ASN A 41 -19.71 2.56 -1.63
CA ASN A 41 -18.53 3.18 -2.23
C ASN A 41 -17.91 4.28 -1.37
N LYS A 42 -17.87 4.07 -0.05
CA LYS A 42 -17.21 5.00 0.89
C LYS A 42 -15.98 4.36 1.52
N LEU A 43 -14.96 5.17 1.80
CA LEU A 43 -13.80 4.73 2.58
C LEU A 43 -14.19 4.52 4.04
N VAL A 44 -13.87 3.33 4.54
CA VAL A 44 -13.92 2.98 5.97
C VAL A 44 -12.50 2.81 6.46
N ILE A 45 -12.07 3.63 7.42
CA ILE A 45 -10.69 3.70 7.87
C ILE A 45 -10.62 3.46 9.37
N THR A 46 -9.79 2.51 9.76
CA THR A 46 -9.46 2.26 11.17
C THR A 46 -7.95 2.34 11.35
N LYS A 47 -7.50 3.20 12.29
CA LYS A 47 -6.08 3.40 12.62
C LYS A 47 -5.88 3.32 14.12
N ARG A 48 -4.78 2.71 14.58
CA ARG A 48 -4.41 2.63 15.99
C ARG A 48 -2.91 2.83 16.16
N LYS A 49 -2.54 3.52 17.23
CA LYS A 49 -1.16 3.54 17.74
C LYS A 49 -0.87 2.20 18.42
N GLY A 50 0.30 1.61 18.10
CA GLY A 50 0.78 0.35 18.68
C GLY A 50 0.56 -0.84 17.75
N LYS A 51 0.62 -2.03 18.31
CA LYS A 51 0.61 -3.33 17.63
C LYS A 51 -0.68 -3.60 16.83
N VAL A 52 -0.58 -4.53 15.87
CA VAL A 52 -1.70 -5.00 15.02
C VAL A 52 -2.86 -5.54 15.87
N SER A 53 -2.59 -6.13 17.05
CA SER A 53 -3.62 -6.58 17.96
C SER A 53 -4.59 -5.47 18.40
N LYS A 54 -4.10 -4.23 18.61
CA LYS A 54 -4.95 -3.08 18.93
C LYS A 54 -5.82 -2.64 17.74
N LEU A 55 -5.29 -2.76 16.53
CA LEU A 55 -6.08 -2.52 15.32
C LEU A 55 -7.18 -3.55 15.18
N LYS A 56 -6.86 -4.85 15.36
CA LYS A 56 -7.80 -5.97 15.32
C LYS A 56 -8.98 -5.78 16.29
N SER A 57 -8.70 -5.38 17.53
CA SER A 57 -9.75 -5.11 18.54
C SER A 57 -10.63 -3.90 18.22
N ALA A 58 -10.19 -3.04 17.29
CA ALA A 58 -10.92 -1.82 16.94
C ALA A 58 -11.71 -1.93 15.64
N LEU A 59 -11.56 -3.04 14.91
CA LEU A 59 -12.33 -3.27 13.69
C LEU A 59 -13.75 -3.69 14.04
N ASN A 60 -14.70 -3.10 13.32
CA ASN A 60 -16.08 -3.54 13.36
C ASN A 60 -16.28 -4.64 12.31
N ASN A 61 -16.64 -5.84 12.75
CA ASN A 61 -16.85 -7.01 11.89
C ASN A 61 -18.29 -7.13 11.37
N SER A 62 -19.08 -6.07 11.43
CA SER A 62 -20.48 -6.09 10.98
C SER A 62 -20.65 -6.02 9.46
N GLU A 63 -19.60 -5.67 8.72
CA GLU A 63 -19.63 -5.47 7.28
C GLU A 63 -18.50 -6.26 6.62
N ILE A 64 -18.78 -6.87 5.46
CA ILE A 64 -17.82 -7.63 4.65
C ILE A 64 -17.25 -6.68 3.58
N TYR A 65 -15.92 -6.68 3.48
CA TYR A 65 -15.20 -5.87 2.50
C TYR A 65 -14.39 -6.77 1.57
N ASN A 66 -14.51 -6.58 0.27
CA ASN A 66 -13.80 -7.36 -0.73
C ASN A 66 -12.61 -6.61 -1.38
N LEU A 67 -12.37 -5.40 -0.94
CA LEU A 67 -11.25 -4.55 -1.35
C LEU A 67 -10.75 -3.75 -0.15
N GLY A 68 -9.46 -3.87 0.14
CA GLY A 68 -8.83 -3.13 1.22
C GLY A 68 -7.31 -3.10 1.14
N LEU A 69 -6.73 -2.15 1.87
CA LEU A 69 -5.30 -2.01 2.09
C LEU A 69 -5.00 -1.79 3.57
N ALA A 70 -3.84 -2.24 4.00
CA ALA A 70 -3.41 -2.19 5.39
C ALA A 70 -1.91 -1.92 5.50
N HIS A 71 -1.51 -1.37 6.64
CA HIS A 71 -0.13 -0.95 6.88
C HIS A 71 0.26 -1.09 8.35
N THR A 72 1.51 -1.53 8.60
CA THR A 72 2.22 -1.38 9.87
C THR A 72 3.35 -0.40 9.70
N ARG A 73 3.48 0.55 10.64
CA ARG A 73 4.41 1.65 10.55
C ARG A 73 5.58 1.50 11.52
N TRP A 74 6.77 1.83 11.04
CA TRP A 74 7.92 2.22 11.81
C TRP A 74 8.18 3.70 11.54
N ALA A 75 8.02 4.56 12.56
CA ALA A 75 8.07 6.01 12.38
C ALA A 75 9.43 6.48 11.91
N THR A 76 9.48 7.08 10.72
CA THR A 76 10.65 7.80 10.17
C THR A 76 10.40 9.30 10.13
N HIS A 77 9.19 9.72 9.70
CA HIS A 77 8.75 11.11 9.64
C HIS A 77 7.50 11.32 10.51
N GLY A 78 7.55 12.25 11.44
CA GLY A 78 6.46 12.56 12.37
C GLY A 78 6.34 11.55 13.52
N LYS A 79 5.82 12.01 14.65
CA LYS A 79 5.67 11.22 15.88
C LYS A 79 4.77 10.01 15.68
N PRO A 80 5.00 8.89 16.42
CA PRO A 80 4.10 7.72 16.38
C PRO A 80 2.76 8.04 17.08
N ASN A 81 1.81 8.50 16.30
CA ASN A 81 0.45 8.84 16.72
C ASN A 81 -0.56 8.38 15.65
N GLN A 82 -1.85 8.48 15.96
CA GLN A 82 -2.92 8.04 15.07
C GLN A 82 -3.05 8.91 13.81
N LEU A 83 -2.69 10.21 13.87
CA LEU A 83 -2.76 11.10 12.70
C LEU A 83 -1.69 10.72 11.67
N ASN A 84 -0.50 10.40 12.13
CA ASN A 84 0.63 10.01 11.29
C ASN A 84 0.62 8.52 10.89
N ALA A 85 -0.29 7.70 11.46
CA ALA A 85 -0.49 6.32 11.04
C ALA A 85 -1.08 6.25 9.63
N HIS A 86 -0.66 5.24 8.84
CA HIS A 86 -1.27 4.94 7.55
C HIS A 86 -2.58 4.14 7.74
N PRO A 87 -3.49 4.17 6.75
CA PRO A 87 -3.44 4.90 5.49
C PRO A 87 -3.67 6.41 5.65
N HIS A 88 -3.16 7.20 4.69
CA HIS A 88 -3.50 8.60 4.52
C HIS A 88 -4.58 8.78 3.45
N ILE A 89 -5.35 9.87 3.55
CA ILE A 89 -6.43 10.18 2.61
C ILE A 89 -6.25 11.58 2.02
N ASP A 90 -6.73 11.76 0.80
CA ASP A 90 -6.79 13.06 0.16
C ASP A 90 -7.86 13.98 0.78
N GLN A 91 -7.85 15.26 0.41
CA GLN A 91 -8.80 16.25 0.93
C GLN A 91 -10.25 15.93 0.55
N SER A 92 -10.49 15.32 -0.61
CA SER A 92 -11.83 14.93 -1.05
C SER A 92 -12.39 13.72 -0.29
N LYS A 93 -11.55 12.99 0.45
CA LYS A 93 -11.84 11.74 1.15
C LYS A 93 -12.24 10.59 0.22
N LYS A 94 -11.83 10.66 -1.04
CA LYS A 94 -12.08 9.61 -2.03
C LYS A 94 -10.90 8.65 -2.19
N ILE A 95 -9.68 9.12 -1.95
CA ILE A 95 -8.45 8.36 -2.20
C ILE A 95 -7.81 8.01 -0.86
N ALA A 96 -7.48 6.72 -0.67
CA ALA A 96 -6.68 6.22 0.44
C ALA A 96 -5.36 5.62 -0.07
N LEU A 97 -4.25 5.89 0.64
CA LEU A 97 -2.91 5.47 0.25
C LEU A 97 -2.11 4.98 1.45
N VAL A 98 -1.38 3.87 1.26
CA VAL A 98 -0.30 3.41 2.15
C VAL A 98 1.04 3.49 1.42
N HIS A 99 2.12 3.73 2.15
CA HIS A 99 3.43 4.01 1.60
C HIS A 99 4.55 3.45 2.48
N ASN A 100 5.48 2.76 1.85
CA ASN A 100 6.79 2.41 2.37
C ASN A 100 7.85 3.19 1.58
N GLY A 101 8.75 3.86 2.25
CA GLY A 101 9.81 4.66 1.63
C GLY A 101 9.85 6.08 2.17
N ILE A 102 10.48 6.96 1.42
CA ILE A 102 10.63 8.39 1.74
C ILE A 102 10.48 9.20 0.47
N ILE A 103 9.59 10.19 0.49
CA ILE A 103 9.46 11.19 -0.58
C ILE A 103 10.39 12.35 -0.26
N GLU A 104 11.56 12.37 -0.90
CA GLU A 104 12.62 13.33 -0.58
C GLU A 104 12.22 14.77 -0.90
N ASN A 105 11.53 14.98 -2.00
CA ASN A 105 11.06 16.30 -2.44
C ASN A 105 9.67 16.67 -1.91
N TYR A 106 9.24 16.11 -0.76
CA TYR A 106 7.91 16.40 -0.19
C TYR A 106 7.70 17.88 0.14
N ALA A 107 8.75 18.59 0.57
CA ALA A 107 8.61 19.98 1.03
C ALA A 107 8.21 20.97 -0.08
N PRO A 108 8.84 21.02 -1.27
CA PRO A 108 8.37 21.84 -2.39
C PRO A 108 7.00 21.41 -2.89
N ILE A 109 6.68 20.12 -2.94
CA ILE A 109 5.34 19.62 -3.31
C ILE A 109 4.29 20.12 -2.31
N LYS A 110 4.56 20.03 -1.01
CA LYS A 110 3.67 20.54 0.04
C LYS A 110 3.43 22.03 -0.10
N LYS A 111 4.49 22.83 -0.35
CA LYS A 111 4.39 24.29 -0.59
C LYS A 111 3.49 24.59 -1.78
N PHE A 112 3.65 23.86 -2.89
CA PHE A 112 2.77 23.97 -4.05
C PHE A 112 1.32 23.66 -3.71
N LEU A 113 1.04 22.55 -3.01
CA LEU A 113 -0.31 22.14 -2.65
C LEU A 113 -0.98 23.12 -1.66
N LEU A 114 -0.23 23.71 -0.74
CA LEU A 114 -0.71 24.77 0.15
C LEU A 114 -1.13 26.00 -0.66
N SER A 115 -0.39 26.39 -1.72
CA SER A 115 -0.79 27.48 -2.63
C SER A 115 -2.09 27.20 -3.38
N LYS A 116 -2.46 25.91 -3.52
CA LYS A 116 -3.74 25.44 -4.08
C LYS A 116 -4.84 25.26 -3.04
N LYS A 117 -4.63 25.78 -1.80
CA LYS A 117 -5.57 25.72 -0.66
C LYS A 117 -5.85 24.28 -0.16
N ILE A 118 -4.94 23.32 -0.42
CA ILE A 118 -5.01 21.98 0.12
C ILE A 118 -4.51 22.01 1.56
N LYS A 119 -5.27 21.39 2.47
CA LYS A 119 -4.96 21.34 3.90
C LYS A 119 -4.30 20.00 4.25
N PHE A 120 -3.37 20.05 5.19
CA PHE A 120 -2.67 18.89 5.72
C PHE A 120 -3.05 18.65 7.19
N LYS A 121 -3.14 17.39 7.58
CA LYS A 121 -3.48 16.96 8.95
C LYS A 121 -2.33 16.28 9.66
N SER A 122 -1.46 15.63 8.89
CA SER A 122 -0.31 14.89 9.40
C SER A 122 1.02 15.58 9.07
N GLU A 123 2.08 15.07 9.67
CA GLU A 123 3.46 15.50 9.44
C GLU A 123 4.17 14.63 8.38
N THR A 124 3.47 13.66 7.77
CA THR A 124 4.07 12.65 6.90
C THR A 124 4.23 13.15 5.47
N ASP A 125 5.28 12.73 4.82
CA ASP A 125 5.51 12.84 3.38
C ASP A 125 4.46 12.07 2.57
N THR A 126 3.93 10.99 3.12
CA THR A 126 2.87 10.18 2.52
C THR A 126 1.57 10.97 2.32
N GLU A 127 1.19 11.84 3.27
CA GLU A 127 0.02 12.71 3.07
C GLU A 127 0.26 13.67 1.91
N VAL A 128 1.49 14.14 1.72
CA VAL A 128 1.83 15.01 0.58
C VAL A 128 1.59 14.28 -0.75
N LEU A 129 1.98 13.00 -0.84
CA LEU A 129 1.76 12.20 -2.05
C LEU A 129 0.28 11.98 -2.33
N VAL A 130 -0.52 11.56 -1.34
CA VAL A 130 -1.96 11.33 -1.58
C VAL A 130 -2.70 12.62 -1.94
N GLN A 131 -2.30 13.77 -1.36
CA GLN A 131 -2.84 15.07 -1.71
C GLN A 131 -2.45 15.49 -3.14
N LEU A 132 -1.24 15.17 -3.59
CA LEU A 132 -0.81 15.45 -4.97
C LEU A 132 -1.62 14.63 -5.98
N ILE A 133 -1.86 13.35 -5.70
CA ILE A 133 -2.72 12.49 -6.52
C ILE A 133 -4.14 13.05 -6.56
N GLY A 134 -4.70 13.40 -5.40
CA GLY A 134 -6.03 14.00 -5.28
C GLY A 134 -6.15 15.32 -6.04
N TYR A 135 -5.10 16.15 -6.01
CA TYR A 135 -5.06 17.40 -6.77
C TYR A 135 -5.14 17.17 -8.29
N PHE A 136 -4.37 16.22 -8.82
CA PHE A 136 -4.44 15.90 -10.26
C PHE A 136 -5.79 15.29 -10.64
N TYR A 137 -6.30 14.38 -9.83
CA TYR A 137 -7.58 13.73 -10.06
C TYR A 137 -8.76 14.70 -10.02
N SER A 138 -8.79 15.61 -9.04
CA SER A 138 -9.88 16.59 -8.87
C SER A 138 -9.96 17.64 -9.98
N ASN A 139 -8.88 17.84 -10.75
CA ASN A 139 -8.89 18.77 -11.88
C ASN A 139 -9.71 18.25 -13.08
N GLY A 140 -10.18 17.00 -13.06
CA GLY A 140 -11.05 16.42 -14.08
C GLY A 140 -10.43 16.22 -15.47
N LYS A 141 -9.12 16.50 -15.63
CA LYS A 141 -8.39 16.35 -16.90
C LYS A 141 -7.76 14.98 -17.07
N MET A 142 -7.63 14.22 -16.00
CA MET A 142 -6.97 12.92 -15.94
C MET A 142 -7.89 11.92 -15.26
N ASN A 143 -7.92 10.69 -15.74
CA ASN A 143 -8.52 9.58 -14.99
C ASN A 143 -7.66 9.23 -13.77
N PHE A 144 -8.13 8.28 -12.95
CA PHE A 144 -7.43 7.93 -11.70
C PHE A 144 -6.02 7.36 -11.94
N GLU A 145 -5.89 6.43 -12.89
CA GLU A 145 -4.59 5.82 -13.26
C GLU A 145 -3.59 6.88 -13.74
N GLU A 146 -4.01 7.78 -14.61
CA GLU A 146 -3.20 8.88 -15.13
C GLU A 146 -2.78 9.85 -14.01
N SER A 147 -3.70 10.15 -13.07
CA SER A 147 -3.43 11.03 -11.93
C SER A 147 -2.38 10.45 -11.00
N VAL A 148 -2.44 9.13 -10.73
CA VAL A 148 -1.41 8.42 -9.95
C VAL A 148 -0.07 8.49 -10.68
N ARG A 149 -0.02 8.15 -11.97
CA ARG A 149 1.20 8.18 -12.77
C ARG A 149 1.82 9.58 -12.82
N ALA A 150 1.02 10.61 -13.09
CA ALA A 150 1.46 11.99 -13.14
C ALA A 150 2.02 12.50 -11.79
N ALA A 151 1.46 12.04 -10.67
CA ALA A 151 1.99 12.34 -9.34
C ALA A 151 3.34 11.65 -9.11
N LEU A 152 3.45 10.36 -9.45
CA LEU A 152 4.67 9.58 -9.26
C LEU A 152 5.84 10.07 -10.13
N GLN A 153 5.57 10.64 -11.30
CA GLN A 153 6.58 11.29 -12.14
C GLN A 153 7.17 12.57 -11.54
N ARG A 154 6.52 13.16 -10.53
CA ARG A 154 6.97 14.38 -9.84
C ARG A 154 7.62 14.11 -8.49
N VAL A 155 7.68 12.85 -8.09
CA VAL A 155 8.20 12.43 -6.80
C VAL A 155 9.64 11.96 -6.95
N ASP A 156 10.51 12.50 -6.11
CA ASP A 156 11.87 12.00 -5.92
C ASP A 156 11.93 11.16 -4.65
N GLY A 157 12.77 10.11 -4.64
CA GLY A 157 12.94 9.21 -3.53
C GLY A 157 12.37 7.81 -3.76
N ALA A 158 12.31 7.01 -2.69
CA ALA A 158 11.85 5.63 -2.72
C ALA A 158 10.39 5.52 -2.30
N TYR A 159 9.64 4.69 -3.02
CA TYR A 159 8.26 4.37 -2.65
C TYR A 159 7.88 2.93 -3.02
N GLY A 160 7.10 2.32 -2.14
CA GLY A 160 6.22 1.19 -2.42
C GLY A 160 4.84 1.61 -1.93
N ILE A 161 3.87 1.76 -2.82
CA ILE A 161 2.55 2.32 -2.51
C ILE A 161 1.43 1.42 -2.97
N VAL A 162 0.33 1.44 -2.22
CA VAL A 162 -0.96 0.89 -2.66
C VAL A 162 -2.04 1.94 -2.44
N ILE A 163 -2.94 2.08 -3.41
CA ILE A 163 -3.91 3.16 -3.49
C ILE A 163 -5.29 2.62 -3.86
N LEU A 164 -6.32 3.14 -3.19
CA LEU A 164 -7.74 2.92 -3.48
C LEU A 164 -8.43 4.25 -3.79
N ASN A 165 -9.49 4.19 -4.61
CA ASN A 165 -10.34 5.34 -4.89
C ASN A 165 -11.82 4.91 -4.91
N THR A 166 -12.68 5.62 -4.19
CA THR A 166 -14.11 5.32 -4.08
C THR A 166 -14.87 5.45 -5.39
N ASP A 167 -14.40 6.28 -6.33
CA ASP A 167 -15.01 6.40 -7.66
C ASP A 167 -14.67 5.19 -8.55
N TYR A 168 -13.72 4.35 -8.12
CA TYR A 168 -13.29 3.11 -8.78
C TYR A 168 -13.28 1.95 -7.76
N PRO A 169 -14.46 1.53 -7.24
CA PRO A 169 -14.56 0.59 -6.11
C PRO A 169 -14.04 -0.82 -6.42
N ASP A 170 -13.77 -1.13 -7.67
CA ASP A 170 -13.20 -2.39 -8.13
C ASP A 170 -11.73 -2.29 -8.54
N MET A 171 -11.10 -1.11 -8.35
CA MET A 171 -9.73 -0.86 -8.77
C MET A 171 -8.80 -0.69 -7.57
N MET A 172 -7.63 -1.32 -7.65
CA MET A 172 -6.49 -1.11 -6.77
C MET A 172 -5.26 -0.81 -7.62
N ILE A 173 -4.50 0.22 -7.27
CA ILE A 173 -3.25 0.55 -7.93
C ILE A 173 -2.10 0.35 -6.93
N ALA A 174 -1.04 -0.32 -7.38
CA ALA A 174 0.21 -0.46 -6.64
C ALA A 174 1.36 0.01 -7.51
N ALA A 175 2.34 0.71 -6.93
CA ALA A 175 3.51 1.17 -7.67
C ALA A 175 4.78 1.12 -6.81
N ARG A 176 5.92 0.97 -7.47
CA ARG A 176 7.20 0.79 -6.79
C ARG A 176 8.31 1.62 -7.42
N ARG A 177 9.18 2.17 -6.55
CA ARG A 177 10.55 2.62 -6.83
C ARG A 177 11.36 2.47 -5.52
N GLY A 178 12.40 1.63 -5.52
CA GLY A 178 13.29 1.42 -4.37
C GLY A 178 12.73 0.58 -3.23
N SER A 179 11.42 0.62 -2.93
CA SER A 179 10.78 -0.18 -1.86
C SER A 179 10.05 -1.39 -2.45
N PRO A 180 10.26 -2.62 -1.94
CA PRO A 180 9.73 -3.84 -2.55
C PRO A 180 8.21 -3.92 -2.49
N LEU A 181 7.61 -4.42 -3.57
CA LEU A 181 6.21 -4.85 -3.65
C LEU A 181 6.08 -6.11 -4.50
N VAL A 182 5.23 -7.02 -4.06
CA VAL A 182 4.92 -8.29 -4.72
C VAL A 182 3.41 -8.34 -4.98
N LEU A 183 3.03 -8.71 -6.19
CA LEU A 183 1.66 -9.01 -6.59
C LEU A 183 1.48 -10.54 -6.59
N GLY A 184 0.61 -11.05 -5.73
CA GLY A 184 0.13 -12.43 -5.76
C GLY A 184 -1.14 -12.54 -6.58
N ILE A 185 -1.23 -13.58 -7.40
CA ILE A 185 -2.32 -13.79 -8.34
C ILE A 185 -2.98 -15.14 -8.05
N ARG A 186 -4.30 -15.14 -7.89
CA ARG A 186 -5.14 -16.32 -7.83
C ARG A 186 -6.38 -16.05 -8.66
N GLU A 187 -7.13 -17.06 -9.02
CA GLU A 187 -8.36 -16.87 -9.78
C GLU A 187 -9.29 -15.83 -9.14
N LYS A 188 -9.46 -14.66 -9.81
CA LYS A 188 -10.27 -13.51 -9.35
C LYS A 188 -9.88 -12.93 -7.98
N GLU A 189 -8.69 -13.25 -7.48
CA GLU A 189 -8.14 -12.71 -6.24
C GLU A 189 -6.74 -12.13 -6.50
N PHE A 190 -6.47 -10.96 -5.95
CA PHE A 190 -5.20 -10.27 -6.06
C PHE A 190 -4.72 -9.82 -4.68
N PHE A 191 -3.46 -10.07 -4.42
CA PHE A 191 -2.79 -9.76 -3.16
C PHE A 191 -1.60 -8.86 -3.44
N ILE A 192 -1.44 -7.78 -2.69
CA ILE A 192 -0.21 -6.97 -2.74
C ILE A 192 0.41 -7.00 -1.35
N ALA A 193 1.72 -7.20 -1.29
CA ALA A 193 2.46 -7.06 -0.05
C ALA A 193 3.88 -6.53 -0.28
N SER A 194 4.45 -5.93 0.76
CA SER A 194 5.86 -5.49 0.76
C SER A 194 6.86 -6.63 0.98
N ASP A 195 6.36 -7.83 1.21
CA ASP A 195 7.11 -9.07 1.37
C ASP A 195 6.25 -10.25 0.90
N ILE A 196 6.88 -11.38 0.61
CA ILE A 196 6.18 -12.57 0.14
C ILE A 196 5.40 -13.30 1.25
N SER A 197 5.83 -13.17 2.51
CA SER A 197 5.29 -13.94 3.64
C SER A 197 3.77 -13.79 3.87
N PRO A 198 3.11 -12.63 3.62
CA PRO A 198 1.66 -12.54 3.63
C PRO A 198 0.96 -13.25 2.48
N ILE A 199 1.65 -13.47 1.35
CA ILE A 199 1.07 -13.93 0.09
C ILE A 199 1.11 -15.46 -0.04
N VAL A 200 2.18 -16.10 0.40
CA VAL A 200 2.45 -17.55 0.16
C VAL A 200 1.37 -18.50 0.63
N LYS A 201 0.57 -18.11 1.64
CA LYS A 201 -0.60 -18.89 2.11
C LYS A 201 -1.77 -18.87 1.13
N HIS A 202 -1.82 -17.89 0.23
CA HIS A 202 -2.95 -17.65 -0.64
C HIS A 202 -2.68 -18.09 -2.06
N THR A 203 -1.47 -17.87 -2.56
CA THR A 203 -1.06 -18.25 -3.92
C THR A 203 0.44 -18.48 -4.03
N LYS A 204 0.83 -19.28 -5.02
CA LYS A 204 2.22 -19.46 -5.45
C LYS A 204 2.56 -18.65 -6.69
N ASP A 205 1.57 -18.12 -7.40
CA ASP A 205 1.74 -17.33 -8.61
C ASP A 205 1.96 -15.86 -8.24
N ILE A 206 3.15 -15.34 -8.48
CA ILE A 206 3.54 -14.00 -8.08
C ILE A 206 4.21 -13.20 -9.20
N ILE A 207 4.20 -11.88 -9.04
CA ILE A 207 5.01 -10.94 -9.82
C ILE A 207 5.73 -10.01 -8.85
N TYR A 208 7.04 -9.96 -8.89
CA TYR A 208 7.82 -8.89 -8.27
C TYR A 208 7.74 -7.64 -9.15
N LEU A 209 7.14 -6.56 -8.63
CA LEU A 209 7.20 -5.27 -9.32
C LEU A 209 8.64 -4.78 -9.36
N ARG A 210 9.06 -4.25 -10.50
CA ARG A 210 10.36 -3.58 -10.68
C ARG A 210 10.23 -2.09 -10.43
N ASP A 211 11.35 -1.40 -10.34
CA ASP A 211 11.35 0.05 -10.16
C ASP A 211 10.69 0.76 -11.35
N SER A 212 9.92 1.80 -11.04
CA SER A 212 9.08 2.54 -12.00
C SER A 212 7.99 1.69 -12.66
N GLU A 213 7.55 0.61 -12.01
CA GLU A 213 6.39 -0.16 -12.43
C GLU A 213 5.18 0.13 -11.57
N MET A 214 4.02 0.13 -12.22
CA MET A 214 2.71 0.32 -11.62
C MET A 214 1.78 -0.83 -12.04
N ALA A 215 1.25 -1.57 -11.06
CA ALA A 215 0.21 -2.56 -11.27
C ALA A 215 -1.16 -1.89 -11.15
N VAL A 216 -1.98 -1.98 -12.19
CA VAL A 216 -3.38 -1.56 -12.20
C VAL A 216 -4.23 -2.82 -12.14
N ILE A 217 -4.87 -3.04 -11.01
CA ILE A 217 -5.67 -4.23 -10.72
C ILE A 217 -7.14 -3.82 -10.78
N ASN A 218 -7.89 -4.48 -11.64
CA ASN A 218 -9.33 -4.32 -11.79
C ASN A 218 -10.06 -5.57 -11.24
N LYS A 219 -11.37 -5.61 -11.35
CA LYS A 219 -12.22 -6.67 -10.80
C LYS A 219 -11.71 -8.11 -11.03
N ASN A 220 -11.28 -8.41 -12.24
CA ASN A 220 -10.88 -9.79 -12.64
C ASN A 220 -9.55 -9.82 -13.43
N SER A 221 -8.84 -8.72 -13.52
CA SER A 221 -7.63 -8.61 -14.33
C SER A 221 -6.65 -7.62 -13.73
N PHE A 222 -5.39 -7.73 -14.16
CA PHE A 222 -4.37 -6.76 -13.83
C PHE A 222 -3.56 -6.41 -15.09
N LYS A 223 -2.94 -5.24 -15.05
CA LYS A 223 -1.98 -4.78 -16.05
C LYS A 223 -0.80 -4.16 -15.34
N ILE A 224 0.38 -4.33 -15.90
CA ILE A 224 1.57 -3.63 -15.43
C ILE A 224 1.90 -2.53 -16.43
N LYS A 225 2.12 -1.33 -15.92
CA LYS A 225 2.42 -0.12 -16.69
C LYS A 225 3.71 0.51 -16.21
N SER A 226 4.46 1.12 -17.10
CA SER A 226 5.59 1.95 -16.70
C SER A 226 5.09 3.29 -16.13
N VAL A 227 5.68 3.73 -15.03
CA VAL A 227 5.44 5.08 -14.49
C VAL A 227 6.06 6.14 -15.40
N ASP A 228 7.27 5.87 -15.91
CA ASP A 228 8.05 6.84 -16.69
C ASP A 228 7.55 6.94 -18.14
N LYS A 229 7.19 5.80 -18.75
CA LYS A 229 6.69 5.70 -20.11
C LYS A 229 5.22 5.30 -20.09
N ASP A 230 4.39 5.90 -20.92
CA ASP A 230 2.96 5.57 -20.99
C ASP A 230 2.71 4.29 -21.81
N ILE A 231 3.32 3.17 -21.38
CA ILE A 231 3.23 1.87 -22.03
C ILE A 231 2.90 0.76 -21.04
N TYR A 232 2.15 -0.23 -21.51
CA TYR A 232 1.98 -1.49 -20.79
C TYR A 232 3.20 -2.40 -20.96
N LEU A 233 3.57 -3.08 -19.90
CA LEU A 233 4.72 -3.99 -19.88
C LEU A 233 4.25 -5.44 -19.83
N PRO A 234 4.90 -6.35 -20.59
CA PRO A 234 4.66 -7.78 -20.47
C PRO A 234 5.07 -8.26 -19.07
N LYS A 235 4.36 -9.24 -18.52
CA LYS A 235 4.69 -9.83 -17.23
C LYS A 235 4.74 -11.32 -17.28
N ASN A 236 5.82 -11.85 -16.75
CA ASN A 236 5.96 -13.26 -16.49
C ASN A 236 5.55 -13.54 -15.04
N ILE A 237 4.60 -14.44 -14.87
CA ILE A 237 4.20 -14.93 -13.56
C ILE A 237 5.28 -15.93 -13.13
N GLU A 238 5.85 -15.69 -11.95
CA GLU A 238 6.82 -16.58 -11.32
C GLU A 238 6.09 -17.51 -10.36
N LYS A 239 6.45 -18.79 -10.36
CA LYS A 239 5.94 -19.76 -9.38
C LYS A 239 6.91 -19.89 -8.23
N ILE A 240 6.41 -19.71 -7.02
CA ILE A 240 7.20 -19.94 -5.81
C ILE A 240 7.19 -21.43 -5.49
N ASP A 241 8.37 -22.01 -5.37
CA ASP A 241 8.56 -23.42 -5.04
C ASP A 241 8.96 -23.61 -3.56
N PHE A 242 8.28 -22.91 -2.63
CA PHE A 242 8.50 -23.07 -1.21
C PHE A 242 7.40 -23.94 -0.55
N LYS A 243 7.79 -24.79 0.38
CA LYS A 243 6.84 -25.46 1.28
C LYS A 243 6.40 -24.44 2.34
N ILE A 244 5.12 -24.44 2.67
CA ILE A 244 4.50 -23.52 3.66
C ILE A 244 5.16 -23.67 5.03
N ASP A 245 5.64 -24.87 5.37
CA ASP A 245 6.29 -25.23 6.63
C ASP A 245 7.64 -24.51 6.85
N ASP A 246 8.32 -24.08 5.77
CA ASP A 246 9.60 -23.36 5.86
C ASP A 246 9.44 -21.92 6.41
N TYR A 247 8.24 -21.35 6.36
CA TYR A 247 7.97 -19.99 6.85
C TYR A 247 7.44 -19.93 8.29
N ASP A 248 6.82 -20.98 8.78
CA ASP A 248 6.36 -21.05 10.18
C ASP A 248 7.52 -21.39 11.15
N THR A 249 8.65 -21.89 10.61
CA THR A 249 9.88 -22.25 11.34
C THR A 249 11.02 -21.23 11.25
N VAL A 250 10.93 -20.16 10.47
CA VAL A 250 11.89 -19.05 10.54
C VAL A 250 11.64 -18.24 11.82
N SER A 251 11.94 -18.87 12.92
CA SER A 251 12.25 -18.25 14.19
C SER A 251 13.36 -17.22 13.95
N TYR A 252 13.23 -16.06 14.56
CA TYR A 252 14.03 -14.82 14.46
C TYR A 252 15.55 -14.94 14.75
N THR A 253 16.18 -16.08 14.53
CA THR A 253 17.54 -16.36 15.00
C THR A 253 18.65 -16.17 13.97
N HIS A 254 18.38 -15.92 12.69
CA HIS A 254 19.46 -15.82 11.68
C HIS A 254 19.28 -14.69 10.63
N LEU A 255 19.32 -13.45 11.09
CA LEU A 255 19.75 -12.32 10.25
C LEU A 255 20.79 -11.48 11.01
N THR A 256 21.84 -12.15 11.48
CA THR A 256 23.12 -11.48 11.64
C THR A 256 23.77 -11.43 10.26
N LEU A 257 23.76 -10.26 9.65
CA LEU A 257 24.66 -9.95 8.54
C LEU A 257 26.09 -10.26 8.98
N PRO A 258 26.91 -10.96 8.21
CA PRO A 258 28.32 -11.05 8.49
C PRO A 258 28.90 -9.64 8.41
N THR A 259 29.32 -9.15 9.55
CA THR A 259 30.16 -7.95 9.66
C THR A 259 31.52 -8.36 9.09
N THR A 260 31.75 -8.19 7.83
CA THR A 260 33.11 -8.17 7.29
C THR A 260 33.64 -6.76 7.52
N MET A 261 34.44 -6.64 8.56
CA MET A 261 35.41 -5.57 8.67
C MET A 261 36.37 -5.67 7.47
N LEU A 262 36.60 -4.58 6.85
CA LEU A 262 37.95 -4.04 6.56
C LEU A 262 37.80 -2.58 6.19
#